data_adf86c0d074b7efdab04c2eb965da185
#
_entry.id   adf86c0d074b7efdab04c2eb965da185
#
_cell.length_a   1.000
_cell.length_b   1.000
_cell.length_c   1.000
_cell.angle_alpha   90.00
_cell.angle_beta   90.00
_cell.angle_gamma   90.00
#
_symmetry.space_group_name_H-M   'P 1'
#
loop_
_entity.id
_entity.type
_entity.pdbx_description
1 polymer ?
#
loop_
_entity_poly.entity_id
_entity_poly.type
_entity_poly.pdbx_seq_one_letter_code
_entity_poly.pdbx_strand_id
1 'polypeptide(L)'
;MAELFEKTYQAEELDDEIAVIRGSIWDNCRDWCYKCKKIIEENLEGRKLARCPYCNRIVGFLAKAGIDEYLKTLDPEERETRESGVWRHLSGLVYKELSYTEHLYDDFRIPSTWMKIEALDPHDARASCWLFGAVSPEEIEIFGKVRHRIYFYDYIFSDTSIEDLARQVYARRGLHGYKDPVNIILDAKWGTKENMRSLDSDTTHRTWQSELERAGIRRIKLSQSGAGDVELGHKIVRQYLSPHYSKITQTSKPGMLFAKKGCGGIYSPIQYMFSYIYDETTGKPEEKFKDFPDCVRYIGLEMPIYREPEIEQNTVIHLTDRMNHARNSRRAMMGGR
;
A
#
# COMPACT_ATOMS: atom_id res chain seq x y z
N MET A 1 -3.05 4.35 -26.70
CA MET A 1 -3.63 4.36 -25.32
C MET A 1 -2.55 4.05 -24.28
N ALA A 2 -1.79 2.94 -24.40
CA ALA A 2 -0.68 2.68 -23.48
C ALA A 2 0.38 3.79 -23.47
N GLU A 3 0.77 4.30 -24.64
CA GLU A 3 1.71 5.41 -24.78
C GLU A 3 1.20 6.71 -24.16
N LEU A 4 -0.09 7.00 -24.28
CA LEU A 4 -0.72 8.16 -23.62
C LEU A 4 -0.73 7.99 -22.11
N PHE A 5 -0.99 6.76 -21.62
CA PHE A 5 -0.93 6.42 -20.21
C PHE A 5 0.50 6.60 -19.65
N GLU A 6 1.53 6.15 -20.38
CA GLU A 6 2.92 6.34 -19.99
C GLU A 6 3.31 7.81 -19.88
N LYS A 7 2.92 8.63 -20.85
CA LYS A 7 3.21 10.07 -20.86
C LYS A 7 2.45 10.84 -19.75
N THR A 8 1.28 10.36 -19.33
CA THR A 8 0.41 11.10 -18.40
C THR A 8 0.47 10.62 -16.95
N TYR A 9 0.82 9.33 -16.73
CA TYR A 9 0.83 8.73 -15.39
C TYR A 9 2.23 8.31 -14.92
N GLN A 10 3.20 8.24 -15.82
CA GLN A 10 4.58 7.85 -15.52
C GLN A 10 5.58 8.99 -15.71
N ALA A 11 5.19 10.12 -16.29
CA ALA A 11 6.06 11.28 -16.39
C ALA A 11 6.31 11.88 -15.00
N GLU A 12 7.55 12.11 -14.64
CA GLU A 12 7.94 12.79 -13.40
C GLU A 12 7.45 14.23 -13.37
N GLU A 13 7.30 14.85 -14.55
CA GLU A 13 6.64 16.12 -14.76
C GLU A 13 5.51 15.92 -15.76
N LEU A 14 4.31 16.40 -15.42
CA LEU A 14 3.21 16.50 -16.37
C LEU A 14 3.69 17.41 -17.50
N ASP A 15 3.73 16.88 -18.71
CA ASP A 15 3.94 17.67 -19.91
C ASP A 15 2.87 18.76 -19.94
N ASP A 16 3.28 20.02 -19.99
CA ASP A 16 2.37 21.19 -20.00
C ASP A 16 1.35 21.13 -21.15
N GLU A 17 1.60 20.30 -22.16
CA GLU A 17 0.70 20.07 -23.29
C GLU A 17 -0.33 18.96 -23.04
N ILE A 18 -0.22 18.18 -21.93
CA ILE A 18 -1.10 17.03 -21.67
C ILE A 18 -1.90 17.23 -20.39
N ALA A 19 -3.22 17.36 -20.53
CA ALA A 19 -4.17 17.34 -19.41
C ALA A 19 -4.85 15.99 -19.30
N VAL A 20 -4.75 15.33 -18.13
CA VAL A 20 -5.51 14.13 -17.81
C VAL A 20 -6.81 14.50 -17.13
N ILE A 21 -7.91 14.32 -17.83
CA ILE A 21 -9.26 14.52 -17.28
C ILE A 21 -9.83 13.15 -16.90
N ARG A 22 -10.00 12.90 -15.60
CA ARG A 22 -10.75 11.73 -15.11
C ARG A 22 -12.21 12.08 -15.00
N GLY A 23 -13.05 11.29 -15.66
CA GLY A 23 -14.49 11.44 -15.61
C GLY A 23 -15.18 10.12 -15.29
N SER A 24 -16.06 10.10 -14.30
CA SER A 24 -17.00 9.03 -14.06
C SER A 24 -18.20 9.16 -14.98
N ILE A 25 -18.88 8.07 -15.34
CA ILE A 25 -20.16 8.14 -16.06
C ILE A 25 -21.19 9.02 -15.31
N TRP A 26 -21.09 9.08 -13.99
CA TRP A 26 -21.91 9.92 -13.13
C TRP A 26 -21.65 11.42 -13.29
N ASP A 27 -20.52 11.82 -13.88
CA ASP A 27 -20.29 13.22 -14.25
C ASP A 27 -21.25 13.70 -15.32
N ASN A 28 -21.75 12.77 -16.12
CA ASN A 28 -22.73 13.05 -17.17
C ASN A 28 -24.20 12.90 -16.70
N CYS A 29 -24.42 12.73 -15.40
CA CYS A 29 -25.78 12.61 -14.85
C CYS A 29 -26.42 13.99 -14.64
N ARG A 30 -27.68 14.14 -15.11
CA ARG A 30 -28.44 15.42 -15.07
C ARG A 30 -29.32 15.59 -13.84
N ASP A 31 -29.88 14.49 -13.33
CA ASP A 31 -30.93 14.47 -12.31
C ASP A 31 -30.46 13.91 -10.96
N TRP A 32 -29.20 13.57 -10.85
CA TRP A 32 -28.58 13.14 -9.60
C TRP A 32 -27.11 13.60 -9.49
N CYS A 33 -26.73 14.09 -8.32
CA CYS A 33 -25.37 14.50 -8.07
C CYS A 33 -24.61 13.43 -7.27
N TYR A 34 -23.67 12.76 -7.90
CA TYR A 34 -22.87 11.73 -7.24
C TYR A 34 -21.99 12.27 -6.10
N LYS A 35 -21.58 13.55 -6.18
CA LYS A 35 -20.75 14.22 -5.15
C LYS A 35 -21.56 14.52 -3.90
N CYS A 36 -22.77 15.05 -4.07
CA CYS A 36 -23.65 15.42 -2.95
C CYS A 36 -24.59 14.29 -2.52
N LYS A 37 -24.71 13.21 -3.35
CA LYS A 37 -25.68 12.12 -3.17
C LYS A 37 -27.12 12.59 -3.13
N LYS A 38 -27.48 13.67 -3.87
CA LYS A 38 -28.78 14.29 -3.89
C LYS A 38 -29.39 14.31 -5.30
N ILE A 39 -30.70 14.19 -5.36
CA ILE A 39 -31.46 14.40 -6.58
C ILE A 39 -31.38 15.88 -6.97
N ILE A 40 -31.20 16.13 -8.27
CA ILE A 40 -31.22 17.47 -8.87
C ILE A 40 -32.58 17.63 -9.51
N GLU A 41 -33.45 18.41 -8.85
CA GLU A 41 -34.76 18.73 -9.39
C GLU A 41 -34.66 19.81 -10.47
N GLU A 42 -35.64 19.86 -11.36
CA GLU A 42 -35.77 20.98 -12.29
C GLU A 42 -36.10 22.25 -11.49
N ASN A 43 -35.69 23.42 -12.03
CA ASN A 43 -36.08 24.68 -11.40
C ASN A 43 -37.58 24.95 -11.55
N LEU A 44 -38.12 25.94 -10.80
CA LEU A 44 -39.53 26.30 -10.78
C LEU A 44 -40.10 26.65 -12.19
N GLU A 45 -39.26 26.95 -13.16
CA GLU A 45 -39.65 27.24 -14.56
C GLU A 45 -39.60 25.98 -15.44
N GLY A 46 -39.39 24.79 -14.89
CA GLY A 46 -39.29 23.54 -15.64
C GLY A 46 -38.01 23.41 -16.47
N ARG A 47 -37.03 24.28 -16.27
CA ARG A 47 -35.76 24.24 -16.99
C ARG A 47 -34.76 23.35 -16.24
N LYS A 48 -34.03 22.55 -17.02
CA LYS A 48 -32.96 21.74 -16.47
C LYS A 48 -31.82 22.63 -15.96
N LEU A 49 -31.36 22.34 -14.76
CA LEU A 49 -30.24 23.05 -14.17
C LEU A 49 -28.96 22.67 -14.86
N ALA A 50 -28.16 23.67 -15.24
CA ALA A 50 -26.82 23.44 -15.79
C ALA A 50 -25.79 23.09 -14.70
N ARG A 51 -26.13 23.35 -13.43
CA ARG A 51 -25.26 23.12 -12.28
C ARG A 51 -26.04 22.58 -11.08
N CYS A 52 -25.38 21.72 -10.33
CA CYS A 52 -25.92 21.20 -9.08
C CYS A 52 -26.13 22.35 -8.07
N PRO A 53 -27.35 22.51 -7.52
CA PRO A 53 -27.66 23.61 -6.60
C PRO A 53 -26.93 23.47 -5.24
N TYR A 54 -26.38 22.29 -4.92
CA TYR A 54 -25.73 22.02 -3.64
C TYR A 54 -24.20 22.16 -3.66
N CYS A 55 -23.55 21.89 -4.79
CA CYS A 55 -22.09 21.91 -4.88
C CYS A 55 -21.55 22.64 -6.12
N ASN A 56 -22.43 23.27 -6.90
CA ASN A 56 -22.10 24.04 -8.10
C ASN A 56 -21.38 23.25 -9.24
N ARG A 57 -21.36 21.93 -9.16
CA ARG A 57 -20.81 21.07 -10.23
C ARG A 57 -21.67 21.22 -11.50
N ILE A 58 -21.04 21.20 -12.66
CA ILE A 58 -21.73 21.09 -13.95
C ILE A 58 -22.47 19.75 -13.96
N VAL A 59 -23.74 19.76 -14.36
CA VAL A 59 -24.52 18.55 -14.56
C VAL A 59 -24.47 18.11 -16.03
N GLY A 60 -24.62 16.81 -16.25
CA GLY A 60 -24.57 16.24 -17.59
C GLY A 60 -25.95 16.13 -18.25
N PHE A 61 -26.06 15.21 -19.19
CA PHE A 61 -27.23 15.06 -20.07
C PHE A 61 -28.02 13.77 -19.81
N LEU A 62 -27.43 12.76 -19.17
CA LEU A 62 -28.03 11.46 -18.99
C LEU A 62 -28.89 11.40 -17.71
N ALA A 63 -30.06 10.76 -17.83
CA ALA A 63 -30.87 10.48 -16.65
C ALA A 63 -30.19 9.37 -15.80
N LYS A 64 -30.33 9.48 -14.48
CA LYS A 64 -29.81 8.47 -13.54
C LYS A 64 -30.32 7.06 -13.89
N ALA A 65 -31.61 6.92 -14.17
CA ALA A 65 -32.19 5.64 -14.54
C ALA A 65 -31.53 5.01 -15.76
N GLY A 66 -31.21 5.81 -16.80
CA GLY A 66 -30.50 5.33 -17.98
C GLY A 66 -29.06 4.91 -17.69
N ILE A 67 -28.37 5.65 -16.80
CA ILE A 67 -27.03 5.25 -16.35
C ILE A 67 -27.10 3.94 -15.56
N ASP A 68 -28.05 3.82 -14.62
CA ASP A 68 -28.25 2.59 -13.83
C ASP A 68 -28.55 1.38 -14.73
N GLU A 69 -29.37 1.56 -15.75
CA GLU A 69 -29.71 0.51 -16.71
C GLU A 69 -28.47 0.11 -17.54
N TYR A 70 -27.77 1.08 -18.08
CA TYR A 70 -26.53 0.83 -18.83
C TYR A 70 -25.49 0.08 -17.97
N LEU A 71 -25.26 0.52 -16.74
CA LEU A 71 -24.30 -0.12 -15.85
C LEU A 71 -24.67 -1.57 -15.50
N LYS A 72 -25.97 -1.93 -15.52
CA LYS A 72 -26.41 -3.31 -15.32
C LYS A 72 -26.07 -4.24 -16.49
N THR A 73 -25.86 -3.69 -17.69
CA THR A 73 -25.49 -4.47 -18.89
C THR A 73 -24.01 -4.80 -18.94
N LEU A 74 -23.19 -4.11 -18.15
CA LEU A 74 -21.75 -4.29 -18.12
C LEU A 74 -21.36 -5.40 -17.15
N ASP A 75 -20.24 -6.09 -17.45
CA ASP A 75 -19.63 -6.95 -16.45
C ASP A 75 -19.11 -6.13 -15.23
N PRO A 76 -18.87 -6.77 -14.08
CA PRO A 76 -18.51 -6.06 -12.86
C PRO A 76 -17.23 -5.21 -12.99
N GLU A 77 -16.25 -5.66 -13.77
CA GLU A 77 -14.98 -4.98 -13.95
C GLU A 77 -15.12 -3.73 -14.83
N GLU A 78 -15.85 -3.85 -15.93
CA GLU A 78 -16.14 -2.72 -16.82
C GLU A 78 -17.03 -1.70 -16.13
N ARG A 79 -18.03 -2.16 -15.39
CA ARG A 79 -18.89 -1.30 -14.57
C ARG A 79 -18.07 -0.45 -13.60
N GLU A 80 -17.17 -1.04 -12.84
CA GLU A 80 -16.33 -0.32 -11.89
C GLU A 80 -15.47 0.74 -12.60
N THR A 81 -14.89 0.41 -13.75
CA THR A 81 -14.12 1.35 -14.57
C THR A 81 -14.95 2.56 -14.99
N ARG A 82 -16.19 2.36 -15.44
CA ARG A 82 -17.10 3.43 -15.85
C ARG A 82 -17.56 4.28 -14.66
N GLU A 83 -17.82 3.65 -13.53
CA GLU A 83 -18.26 4.35 -12.32
C GLU A 83 -17.15 5.17 -11.67
N SER A 84 -15.92 4.65 -11.63
CA SER A 84 -14.78 5.32 -10.97
C SER A 84 -14.06 6.33 -11.87
N GLY A 85 -14.19 6.19 -13.19
CA GLY A 85 -13.41 6.97 -14.16
C GLY A 85 -11.92 6.62 -14.14
N VAL A 86 -11.56 5.51 -13.53
CA VAL A 86 -10.17 5.03 -13.47
C VAL A 86 -9.93 4.10 -14.64
N TRP A 87 -8.87 4.37 -15.38
CA TRP A 87 -8.47 3.49 -16.47
C TRP A 87 -7.98 2.16 -15.92
N ARG A 88 -8.49 1.06 -16.43
CA ARG A 88 -8.15 -0.30 -16.03
C ARG A 88 -7.92 -1.16 -17.27
N HIS A 89 -6.87 -1.96 -17.24
CA HIS A 89 -6.74 -3.06 -18.20
C HIS A 89 -7.75 -4.14 -17.84
N LEU A 90 -8.79 -4.28 -18.65
CA LEU A 90 -9.91 -5.22 -18.39
C LEU A 90 -9.56 -6.68 -18.70
N SER A 91 -8.50 -6.93 -19.47
CA SER A 91 -8.05 -8.28 -19.81
C SER A 91 -6.67 -8.56 -19.22
N GLY A 92 -6.49 -9.78 -18.72
CA GLY A 92 -5.17 -10.26 -18.32
C GLY A 92 -4.66 -9.82 -16.94
N LEU A 93 -5.47 -9.19 -16.08
CA LEU A 93 -5.04 -8.81 -14.73
C LEU A 93 -4.54 -10.01 -13.92
N VAL A 94 -3.39 -9.84 -13.26
CA VAL A 94 -2.84 -10.84 -12.33
C VAL A 94 -3.72 -10.97 -11.10
N TYR A 95 -4.28 -9.85 -10.61
CA TYR A 95 -5.15 -9.78 -9.44
C TYR A 95 -6.55 -9.29 -9.82
N LYS A 96 -7.36 -10.18 -10.36
CA LYS A 96 -8.75 -9.88 -10.79
C LYS A 96 -9.67 -9.55 -9.63
N GLU A 97 -9.34 -10.02 -8.44
CA GLU A 97 -10.09 -9.80 -7.20
C GLU A 97 -10.00 -8.35 -6.70
N LEU A 98 -9.05 -7.56 -7.19
CA LEU A 98 -8.88 -6.17 -6.78
C LEU A 98 -10.05 -5.29 -7.24
N SER A 99 -10.58 -4.50 -6.32
CA SER A 99 -11.64 -3.53 -6.53
C SER A 99 -11.33 -2.22 -5.78
N TYR A 100 -11.55 -1.09 -6.41
CA TYR A 100 -11.35 0.23 -5.78
C TYR A 100 -12.32 0.47 -4.61
N THR A 101 -13.49 -0.14 -4.65
CA THR A 101 -14.52 0.03 -3.61
C THR A 101 -14.26 -0.82 -2.39
N GLU A 102 -13.71 -2.03 -2.57
CA GLU A 102 -13.57 -3.02 -1.51
C GLU A 102 -12.17 -3.02 -0.86
N HIS A 103 -11.13 -2.72 -1.65
CA HIS A 103 -9.74 -2.87 -1.20
C HIS A 103 -9.10 -1.56 -0.72
N LEU A 104 -9.75 -0.42 -0.98
CA LEU A 104 -9.23 0.86 -0.54
C LEU A 104 -9.96 1.35 0.70
N TYR A 105 -9.21 1.78 1.70
CA TYR A 105 -9.76 2.37 2.92
C TYR A 105 -9.33 3.83 3.09
N ASP A 106 -10.17 4.62 3.76
CA ASP A 106 -9.85 5.98 4.12
C ASP A 106 -8.76 5.99 5.18
N ASP A 107 -7.71 6.76 4.96
CA ASP A 107 -6.52 6.76 5.80
C ASP A 107 -6.86 7.04 7.27
N PHE A 108 -6.35 6.21 8.14
CA PHE A 108 -6.41 6.37 9.58
C PHE A 108 -5.04 6.10 10.22
N ARG A 109 -4.84 6.58 11.42
CA ARG A 109 -3.60 6.30 12.15
C ARG A 109 -3.55 4.83 12.55
N ILE A 110 -2.59 4.09 11.99
CA ILE A 110 -2.39 2.68 12.31
C ILE A 110 -2.07 2.53 13.81
N PRO A 111 -2.82 1.71 14.56
CA PRO A 111 -2.57 1.50 15.97
C PRO A 111 -1.13 1.03 16.25
N SER A 112 -0.52 1.54 17.30
CA SER A 112 0.84 1.13 17.72
C SER A 112 0.92 -0.35 18.09
N THR A 113 -0.20 -0.90 18.60
CA THR A 113 -0.34 -2.32 18.94
C THR A 113 -0.39 -3.25 17.72
N TRP A 114 -0.67 -2.73 16.52
CA TRP A 114 -0.64 -3.58 15.34
C TRP A 114 0.79 -3.91 14.94
N MET A 115 0.99 -5.18 14.59
CA MET A 115 2.30 -5.68 14.18
C MET A 115 2.73 -5.06 12.85
N LYS A 116 3.88 -4.39 12.81
CA LYS A 116 4.41 -3.76 11.59
C LYS A 116 5.24 -4.77 10.81
N ILE A 117 5.01 -4.82 9.50
CA ILE A 117 5.72 -5.66 8.54
C ILE A 117 6.05 -4.83 7.31
N GLU A 118 7.21 -5.03 6.75
CA GLU A 118 7.65 -4.26 5.58
C GLU A 118 8.20 -5.19 4.51
N ALA A 119 8.21 -4.74 3.25
CA ALA A 119 8.88 -5.44 2.17
C ALA A 119 9.67 -4.47 1.30
N LEU A 120 10.75 -4.97 0.73
CA LEU A 120 11.62 -4.24 -0.19
C LEU A 120 11.87 -5.08 -1.44
N ASP A 121 11.59 -4.50 -2.59
CA ASP A 121 12.07 -4.95 -3.90
C ASP A 121 13.14 -3.96 -4.40
N PRO A 122 14.43 -4.28 -4.21
CA PRO A 122 15.51 -3.37 -4.53
C PRO A 122 15.94 -3.48 -5.98
N HIS A 123 16.43 -2.37 -6.54
CA HIS A 123 16.98 -2.32 -7.90
C HIS A 123 18.25 -1.48 -7.97
N ASP A 124 19.21 -1.90 -8.79
CA ASP A 124 20.47 -1.15 -9.03
C ASP A 124 20.28 -0.02 -10.04
N ALA A 125 19.43 -0.20 -11.05
CA ALA A 125 19.32 0.70 -12.20
C ALA A 125 18.00 1.49 -12.28
N ARG A 126 17.08 1.26 -11.35
CA ARG A 126 15.78 1.96 -11.28
C ARG A 126 15.35 2.13 -9.83
N ALA A 127 14.28 2.86 -9.60
CA ALA A 127 13.78 3.08 -8.25
C ALA A 127 13.47 1.76 -7.53
N SER A 128 13.89 1.69 -6.27
CA SER A 128 13.56 0.61 -5.34
C SER A 128 12.19 0.85 -4.70
N CYS A 129 11.43 -0.20 -4.48
CA CYS A 129 10.11 -0.16 -3.88
C CYS A 129 10.14 -0.65 -2.44
N TRP A 130 9.77 0.22 -1.49
CA TRP A 130 9.60 -0.13 -0.07
C TRP A 130 8.13 0.02 0.31
N LEU A 131 7.53 -1.06 0.80
CA LEU A 131 6.12 -1.10 1.17
C LEU A 131 5.96 -1.29 2.68
N PHE A 132 5.15 -0.45 3.31
CA PHE A 132 4.83 -0.49 4.73
C PHE A 132 3.46 -1.12 4.96
N GLY A 133 3.40 -2.16 5.78
CA GLY A 133 2.20 -2.87 6.15
C GLY A 133 2.02 -3.03 7.65
N ALA A 134 0.78 -3.24 8.06
CA ALA A 134 0.42 -3.56 9.43
C ALA A 134 -0.54 -4.75 9.46
N VAL A 135 -0.25 -5.71 10.32
CA VAL A 135 -1.10 -6.87 10.56
C VAL A 135 -2.01 -6.55 11.74
N SER A 136 -3.32 -6.56 11.51
CA SER A 136 -4.33 -6.27 12.52
C SER A 136 -4.66 -7.52 13.35
N PRO A 137 -5.31 -7.39 14.52
CA PRO A 137 -5.81 -8.53 15.29
C PRO A 137 -7.02 -9.23 14.63
N GLU A 138 -7.55 -8.69 13.52
CA GLU A 138 -8.71 -9.27 12.84
C GLU A 138 -8.35 -10.60 12.16
N GLU A 139 -8.95 -11.68 12.63
CA GLU A 139 -8.77 -13.01 12.07
C GLU A 139 -9.52 -13.16 10.74
N ILE A 140 -8.87 -13.81 9.80
CA ILE A 140 -9.41 -14.26 8.52
C ILE A 140 -8.98 -15.70 8.25
N GLU A 141 -9.61 -16.35 7.30
CA GLU A 141 -9.23 -17.71 6.91
C GLU A 141 -8.56 -17.71 5.53
N ILE A 142 -7.32 -18.20 5.46
CA ILE A 142 -6.55 -18.39 4.23
C ILE A 142 -6.18 -19.86 4.11
N PHE A 143 -6.67 -20.55 3.08
CA PHE A 143 -6.48 -21.99 2.86
C PHE A 143 -6.79 -22.84 4.11
N GLY A 144 -7.92 -22.58 4.78
CA GLY A 144 -8.33 -23.31 5.98
C GLY A 144 -7.50 -23.01 7.23
N LYS A 145 -6.63 -22.01 7.20
CA LYS A 145 -5.78 -21.60 8.33
C LYS A 145 -6.13 -20.21 8.80
N VAL A 146 -6.20 -20.02 10.12
CA VAL A 146 -6.38 -18.68 10.71
C VAL A 146 -5.16 -17.82 10.38
N ARG A 147 -5.43 -16.66 9.82
CA ARG A 147 -4.48 -15.60 9.49
C ARG A 147 -5.08 -14.27 9.91
N HIS A 148 -4.39 -13.18 9.59
CA HIS A 148 -4.82 -11.85 10.02
C HIS A 148 -4.83 -10.88 8.85
N ARG A 149 -5.73 -9.89 8.91
CA ARG A 149 -5.87 -8.87 7.90
C ARG A 149 -4.66 -7.94 7.88
N ILE A 150 -4.24 -7.57 6.67
CA ILE A 150 -3.06 -6.74 6.42
C ILE A 150 -3.53 -5.41 5.84
N TYR A 151 -3.03 -4.31 6.41
CA TYR A 151 -3.28 -2.95 5.96
C TYR A 151 -1.98 -2.35 5.44
N PHE A 152 -1.90 -2.05 4.15
CA PHE A 152 -0.80 -1.29 3.56
C PHE A 152 -1.12 0.18 3.69
N TYR A 153 -0.20 0.97 4.27
CA TYR A 153 -0.52 2.34 4.68
C TYR A 153 0.46 3.40 4.19
N ASP A 154 1.64 3.01 3.70
CA ASP A 154 2.65 3.94 3.18
C ASP A 154 3.63 3.19 2.28
N TYR A 155 4.42 3.93 1.49
CA TYR A 155 5.45 3.37 0.63
C TYR A 155 6.59 4.38 0.37
N ILE A 156 7.71 3.86 -0.13
CA ILE A 156 8.78 4.64 -0.74
C ILE A 156 9.03 4.05 -2.12
N PHE A 157 9.10 4.92 -3.12
CA PHE A 157 9.55 4.61 -4.46
C PHE A 157 10.71 5.55 -4.75
N SER A 158 11.96 5.05 -4.69
CA SER A 158 13.13 5.92 -4.64
C SER A 158 14.31 5.35 -5.40
N ASP A 159 14.92 6.21 -6.20
CA ASP A 159 16.16 5.96 -6.94
C ASP A 159 17.35 6.67 -6.26
N THR A 160 17.62 6.30 -5.01
CA THR A 160 18.66 6.92 -4.19
C THR A 160 19.66 5.90 -3.67
N SER A 161 20.73 6.38 -3.02
CA SER A 161 21.67 5.50 -2.32
C SER A 161 20.99 4.72 -1.20
N ILE A 162 21.59 3.62 -0.76
CA ILE A 162 21.03 2.80 0.32
C ILE A 162 20.97 3.59 1.63
N GLU A 163 21.95 4.44 1.89
CA GLU A 163 21.98 5.30 3.07
C GLU A 163 20.84 6.32 3.07
N ASP A 164 20.52 6.89 1.90
CA ASP A 164 19.40 7.81 1.73
C ASP A 164 18.08 7.08 1.85
N LEU A 165 17.96 5.91 1.26
CA LEU A 165 16.78 5.04 1.40
C LEU A 165 16.55 4.69 2.87
N ALA A 166 17.59 4.29 3.60
CA ALA A 166 17.50 4.00 5.03
C ALA A 166 17.03 5.23 5.83
N ARG A 167 17.54 6.44 5.52
CA ARG A 167 17.09 7.69 6.15
C ARG A 167 15.59 7.95 5.88
N GLN A 168 15.13 7.74 4.66
CA GLN A 168 13.71 7.87 4.29
C GLN A 168 12.86 6.87 5.09
N VAL A 169 13.29 5.61 5.19
CA VAL A 169 12.60 4.57 5.96
C VAL A 169 12.46 4.96 7.43
N TYR A 170 13.54 5.42 8.07
CA TYR A 170 13.47 5.87 9.46
C TYR A 170 12.57 7.08 9.65
N ALA A 171 12.57 8.03 8.72
CA ALA A 171 11.67 9.18 8.76
C ALA A 171 10.20 8.72 8.68
N ARG A 172 9.86 7.81 7.77
CA ARG A 172 8.50 7.25 7.65
C ARG A 172 8.08 6.48 8.91
N ARG A 173 8.94 5.61 9.44
CA ARG A 173 8.67 4.90 10.70
C ARG A 173 8.42 5.87 11.86
N GLY A 174 9.21 6.94 11.95
CA GLY A 174 9.03 8.00 12.95
C GLY A 174 7.68 8.70 12.84
N LEU A 175 7.23 9.01 11.62
CA LEU A 175 5.89 9.57 11.38
C LEU A 175 4.77 8.62 11.83
N HIS A 176 4.96 7.32 11.65
CA HIS A 176 4.00 6.28 12.06
C HIS A 176 4.17 5.80 13.51
N GLY A 177 5.15 6.35 14.25
CA GLY A 177 5.31 6.15 15.69
C GLY A 177 5.89 4.78 16.09
N TYR A 178 6.74 4.16 15.24
CA TYR A 178 7.48 2.95 15.59
C TYR A 178 8.94 3.04 15.12
N LYS A 179 9.80 2.17 15.66
CA LYS A 179 11.21 2.14 15.33
C LYS A 179 11.56 1.01 14.36
N ASP A 180 11.18 -0.19 14.72
CA ASP A 180 11.51 -1.39 13.95
C ASP A 180 10.22 -2.23 13.71
N PRO A 181 10.00 -2.75 12.49
CA PRO A 181 8.95 -3.73 12.23
C PRO A 181 9.30 -5.09 12.83
N VAL A 182 8.36 -6.04 12.78
CA VAL A 182 8.66 -7.43 13.17
C VAL A 182 9.63 -8.05 12.17
N ASN A 183 9.36 -7.88 10.88
CA ASN A 183 10.23 -8.32 9.80
C ASN A 183 10.21 -7.32 8.64
N ILE A 184 11.33 -7.27 7.92
CA ILE A 184 11.46 -6.67 6.59
C ILE A 184 11.76 -7.80 5.63
N ILE A 185 10.86 -8.04 4.67
CA ILE A 185 11.04 -9.08 3.68
C ILE A 185 11.76 -8.47 2.47
N LEU A 186 12.97 -8.95 2.22
CA LEU A 186 13.82 -8.53 1.11
C LEU A 186 13.81 -9.61 0.04
N ASP A 187 13.68 -9.22 -1.24
CA ASP A 187 13.83 -10.16 -2.35
C ASP A 187 15.13 -10.97 -2.22
N ALA A 188 15.02 -12.30 -2.23
CA ALA A 188 16.17 -13.16 -1.99
C ALA A 188 17.25 -13.05 -3.09
N LYS A 189 16.84 -12.86 -4.35
CA LYS A 189 17.78 -12.72 -5.47
C LYS A 189 18.59 -11.44 -5.34
N TRP A 190 17.91 -10.32 -5.03
CA TRP A 190 18.57 -9.04 -4.84
C TRP A 190 19.30 -8.96 -3.51
N GLY A 191 18.74 -9.51 -2.44
CA GLY A 191 19.35 -9.48 -1.11
C GLY A 191 20.71 -10.14 -1.04
N THR A 192 20.95 -11.15 -1.87
CA THR A 192 22.23 -11.88 -1.96
C THR A 192 23.15 -11.41 -3.10
N LYS A 193 22.65 -10.56 -4.00
CA LYS A 193 23.42 -10.00 -5.10
C LYS A 193 24.33 -8.86 -4.62
N GLU A 194 25.51 -8.76 -5.21
CA GLU A 194 26.39 -7.60 -5.00
C GLU A 194 25.67 -6.29 -5.39
N ASN A 195 25.81 -5.32 -4.54
CA ASN A 195 25.11 -4.06 -4.68
C ASN A 195 25.97 -3.03 -5.42
N MET A 196 25.38 -2.41 -6.45
CA MET A 196 26.04 -1.37 -7.25
C MET A 196 25.75 0.07 -6.77
N ARG A 197 24.90 0.24 -5.74
CA ARG A 197 24.50 1.56 -5.21
C ARG A 197 25.20 1.95 -3.89
N SER A 198 26.20 1.20 -3.46
CA SER A 198 26.98 1.62 -2.30
C SER A 198 27.87 2.82 -2.66
N LEU A 199 27.89 3.84 -1.83
CA LEU A 199 28.74 5.02 -1.97
C LEU A 199 30.19 4.76 -1.54
N ASP A 200 30.47 3.63 -0.93
CA ASP A 200 31.79 3.29 -0.37
C ASP A 200 32.62 2.56 -1.43
N SER A 201 33.73 3.16 -1.83
CA SER A 201 34.65 2.62 -2.84
C SER A 201 35.44 1.38 -2.39
N ASP A 202 35.44 1.05 -1.11
CA ASP A 202 36.17 -0.09 -0.54
C ASP A 202 35.30 -1.36 -0.46
N THR A 203 34.35 -1.50 -1.36
CA THR A 203 33.30 -2.51 -1.35
C THR A 203 33.64 -3.73 -2.19
N THR A 204 34.47 -4.60 -1.71
CA THR A 204 34.51 -5.96 -2.20
C THR A 204 33.33 -6.76 -1.64
N HIS A 205 32.39 -7.15 -2.52
CA HIS A 205 31.33 -8.14 -2.25
C HIS A 205 30.22 -7.77 -1.25
N ARG A 206 29.77 -6.52 -1.19
CA ARG A 206 28.62 -6.15 -0.36
C ARG A 206 27.29 -6.40 -1.06
N THR A 207 26.40 -7.09 -0.36
CA THR A 207 25.05 -7.35 -0.83
C THR A 207 24.09 -6.25 -0.35
N TRP A 208 22.90 -6.13 -0.97
CA TRP A 208 21.84 -5.25 -0.51
C TRP A 208 21.51 -5.47 0.98
N GLN A 209 21.44 -6.73 1.42
CA GLN A 209 21.19 -7.04 2.81
C GLN A 209 22.28 -6.46 3.71
N SER A 210 23.56 -6.72 3.40
CA SER A 210 24.68 -6.26 4.24
C SER A 210 24.79 -4.73 4.30
N GLU A 211 24.50 -4.03 3.22
CA GLU A 211 24.53 -2.57 3.18
C GLU A 211 23.36 -1.96 3.97
N LEU A 212 22.14 -2.54 3.87
CA LEU A 212 21.01 -2.12 4.67
C LEU A 212 21.27 -2.33 6.17
N GLU A 213 21.87 -3.46 6.54
CA GLU A 213 22.25 -3.74 7.94
C GLU A 213 23.30 -2.74 8.45
N ARG A 214 24.27 -2.35 7.59
CA ARG A 214 25.25 -1.31 7.89
C ARG A 214 24.59 0.06 8.07
N ALA A 215 23.59 0.39 7.26
CA ALA A 215 22.78 1.59 7.41
C ALA A 215 21.85 1.56 8.64
N GLY A 216 21.93 0.49 9.44
CA GLY A 216 21.18 0.31 10.68
C GLY A 216 19.84 -0.39 10.52
N ILE A 217 19.40 -0.70 9.32
CA ILE A 217 18.16 -1.45 9.07
C ILE A 217 18.31 -2.87 9.63
N ARG A 218 17.39 -3.27 10.50
CA ARG A 218 17.43 -4.55 11.21
C ARG A 218 16.24 -5.41 10.90
N ARG A 219 16.31 -6.70 11.27
CA ARG A 219 15.24 -7.70 11.10
C ARG A 219 14.91 -7.99 9.64
N ILE A 220 15.94 -7.97 8.79
CA ILE A 220 15.82 -8.35 7.38
C ILE A 220 15.70 -9.86 7.29
N LYS A 221 14.70 -10.30 6.54
CA LYS A 221 14.46 -11.70 6.18
C LYS A 221 14.40 -11.81 4.67
N LEU A 222 15.12 -12.74 4.09
CA LEU A 222 15.03 -12.99 2.66
C LEU A 222 13.69 -13.68 2.32
N SER A 223 13.07 -13.26 1.23
CA SER A 223 11.86 -13.87 0.71
C SER A 223 12.13 -15.32 0.25
N GLN A 224 11.09 -16.11 0.17
CA GLN A 224 11.18 -17.43 -0.48
C GLN A 224 11.42 -17.24 -1.98
N SER A 225 12.36 -18.00 -2.56
CA SER A 225 12.78 -17.86 -3.96
C SER A 225 12.89 -19.19 -4.71
N GLY A 226 12.15 -20.21 -4.28
CA GLY A 226 12.11 -21.52 -4.93
C GLY A 226 11.34 -21.54 -6.25
N ALA A 227 11.51 -22.59 -7.02
CA ALA A 227 10.70 -22.84 -8.21
C ALA A 227 9.22 -22.97 -7.82
N GLY A 228 8.35 -22.18 -8.45
CA GLY A 228 6.90 -22.16 -8.14
C GLY A 228 6.47 -21.17 -7.06
N ASP A 229 7.39 -20.54 -6.32
CA ASP A 229 7.05 -19.59 -5.25
C ASP A 229 6.32 -18.34 -5.79
N VAL A 230 6.62 -17.92 -7.03
CA VAL A 230 5.93 -16.81 -7.68
C VAL A 230 4.44 -17.14 -7.87
N GLU A 231 4.13 -18.30 -8.44
CA GLU A 231 2.74 -18.72 -8.66
C GLU A 231 2.00 -18.97 -7.34
N LEU A 232 2.66 -19.62 -6.38
CA LEU A 232 2.11 -19.81 -5.05
C LEU A 232 1.83 -18.47 -4.37
N GLY A 233 2.76 -17.52 -4.48
CA GLY A 233 2.62 -16.18 -3.93
C GLY A 233 1.42 -15.45 -4.54
N HIS A 234 1.23 -15.52 -5.86
CA HIS A 234 0.04 -14.95 -6.51
C HIS A 234 -1.26 -15.60 -6.01
N LYS A 235 -1.28 -16.93 -5.84
CA LYS A 235 -2.46 -17.63 -5.29
C LYS A 235 -2.77 -17.17 -3.86
N ILE A 236 -1.74 -16.98 -3.03
CA ILE A 236 -1.91 -16.50 -1.65
C ILE A 236 -2.44 -15.07 -1.65
N VAL A 237 -1.86 -14.16 -2.46
CA VAL A 237 -2.34 -12.78 -2.57
C VAL A 237 -3.79 -12.73 -3.02
N ARG A 238 -4.19 -13.51 -4.05
CA ARG A 238 -5.59 -13.60 -4.49
C ARG A 238 -6.52 -14.07 -3.37
N GLN A 239 -6.09 -15.03 -2.56
CA GLN A 239 -6.87 -15.44 -1.39
C GLN A 239 -7.03 -14.30 -0.40
N TYR A 240 -5.97 -13.54 -0.10
CA TYR A 240 -6.07 -12.36 0.75
C TYR A 240 -6.96 -11.24 0.15
N LEU A 241 -6.97 -11.11 -1.17
CA LEU A 241 -7.82 -10.13 -1.86
C LEU A 241 -9.29 -10.57 -1.92
N SER A 242 -9.60 -11.85 -1.75
CA SER A 242 -10.97 -12.33 -1.67
C SER A 242 -11.66 -11.86 -0.38
N PRO A 243 -13.00 -11.70 -0.38
CA PRO A 243 -13.73 -11.32 0.83
C PRO A 243 -13.66 -12.39 1.92
N HIS A 244 -13.35 -11.98 3.14
CA HIS A 244 -13.32 -12.84 4.34
C HIS A 244 -14.26 -12.30 5.41
N TYR A 245 -15.06 -13.18 5.97
CA TYR A 245 -15.93 -12.82 7.08
C TYR A 245 -15.13 -12.64 8.37
N SER A 246 -15.26 -11.46 8.99
CA SER A 246 -14.68 -11.16 10.30
C SER A 246 -15.72 -11.35 11.39
N LYS A 247 -15.43 -12.22 12.35
CA LYS A 247 -16.29 -12.44 13.54
C LYS A 247 -16.34 -11.20 14.44
N ILE A 248 -15.28 -10.37 14.42
CA ILE A 248 -15.18 -9.16 15.25
C ILE A 248 -16.09 -8.08 14.70
N THR A 249 -15.99 -7.78 13.41
CA THR A 249 -16.76 -6.71 12.76
C THR A 249 -18.10 -7.16 12.20
N GLN A 250 -18.36 -8.47 12.15
CA GLN A 250 -19.53 -9.10 11.53
C GLN A 250 -19.75 -8.68 10.07
N THR A 251 -18.66 -8.34 9.38
CA THR A 251 -18.67 -7.92 7.98
C THR A 251 -17.71 -8.78 7.15
N SER A 252 -18.01 -8.89 5.86
CA SER A 252 -17.09 -9.52 4.91
C SER A 252 -16.25 -8.44 4.24
N LYS A 253 -14.94 -8.55 4.33
CA LYS A 253 -13.97 -7.62 3.74
C LYS A 253 -12.74 -8.37 3.25
N PRO A 254 -11.99 -7.83 2.27
CA PRO A 254 -10.72 -8.39 1.84
C PRO A 254 -9.72 -8.53 3.00
N GLY A 255 -8.84 -9.50 2.89
CA GLY A 255 -7.75 -9.72 3.84
C GLY A 255 -6.56 -8.76 3.65
N MET A 256 -6.43 -8.13 2.47
CA MET A 256 -5.44 -7.09 2.18
C MET A 256 -6.15 -5.81 1.76
N LEU A 257 -5.77 -4.69 2.37
CA LEU A 257 -6.36 -3.36 2.17
C LEU A 257 -5.27 -2.32 1.98
N PHE A 258 -5.55 -1.27 1.19
CA PHE A 258 -4.60 -0.20 0.86
C PHE A 258 -5.16 1.16 1.25
N ALA A 259 -4.35 1.99 1.90
CA ALA A 259 -4.70 3.36 2.25
C ALA A 259 -4.84 4.21 0.99
N LYS A 260 -5.95 4.93 0.83
CA LYS A 260 -6.23 5.73 -0.37
C LYS A 260 -5.19 6.79 -0.66
N LYS A 261 -4.73 7.50 0.37
CA LYS A 261 -3.71 8.55 0.23
C LYS A 261 -2.31 7.97 0.43
N GLY A 262 -2.12 7.19 1.50
CA GLY A 262 -0.82 6.62 1.86
C GLY A 262 -0.26 5.65 0.82
N CYS A 263 -1.12 4.94 0.06
CA CYS A 263 -0.72 4.05 -1.02
C CYS A 263 -1.18 4.52 -2.40
N GLY A 264 -1.72 5.75 -2.51
CA GLY A 264 -2.18 6.35 -3.76
C GLY A 264 -1.16 7.28 -4.40
N GLY A 265 -1.45 7.70 -5.64
CA GLY A 265 -0.61 8.61 -6.40
C GLY A 265 0.04 7.96 -7.61
N ILE A 266 0.96 8.69 -8.24
CA ILE A 266 1.79 8.20 -9.34
C ILE A 266 2.88 7.30 -8.74
N TYR A 267 3.23 6.22 -9.42
CA TYR A 267 4.20 5.21 -8.94
C TYR A 267 3.84 4.63 -7.56
N SER A 268 2.56 4.41 -7.32
CA SER A 268 2.05 3.95 -6.03
C SER A 268 1.71 2.47 -6.01
N PRO A 269 1.64 1.84 -4.82
CA PRO A 269 1.19 0.45 -4.71
C PRO A 269 -0.17 0.22 -5.36
N ILE A 270 -1.14 1.14 -5.19
CA ILE A 270 -2.47 1.02 -5.80
C ILE A 270 -2.35 1.00 -7.31
N GLN A 271 -1.62 1.95 -7.92
CA GLN A 271 -1.46 2.00 -9.36
C GLN A 271 -0.84 0.72 -9.91
N TYR A 272 0.25 0.24 -9.29
CA TYR A 272 0.95 -0.96 -9.74
C TYR A 272 0.07 -2.21 -9.61
N MET A 273 -0.62 -2.38 -8.49
CA MET A 273 -1.52 -3.52 -8.26
C MET A 273 -2.66 -3.58 -9.29
N PHE A 274 -3.24 -2.44 -9.66
CA PHE A 274 -4.31 -2.35 -10.66
C PHE A 274 -3.82 -2.34 -12.11
N SER A 275 -2.52 -2.23 -12.35
CA SER A 275 -1.93 -2.24 -13.69
C SER A 275 -1.10 -3.50 -13.99
N TYR A 276 -1.00 -4.43 -13.04
CA TYR A 276 -0.20 -5.64 -13.17
C TYR A 276 -0.97 -6.71 -13.95
N ILE A 277 -0.48 -7.03 -15.15
CA ILE A 277 -1.15 -7.89 -16.13
C ILE A 277 -0.28 -9.08 -16.53
N TYR A 278 -0.92 -10.09 -17.11
CA TYR A 278 -0.23 -11.16 -17.81
C TYR A 278 0.12 -10.73 -19.24
N ASP A 279 1.33 -11.04 -19.67
CA ASP A 279 1.72 -10.96 -21.07
C ASP A 279 0.92 -11.97 -21.90
N GLU A 280 0.22 -11.51 -22.91
CA GLU A 280 -0.66 -12.33 -23.73
C GLU A 280 0.07 -13.42 -24.52
N THR A 281 1.35 -13.19 -24.84
CA THR A 281 2.16 -14.12 -25.63
C THR A 281 2.76 -15.23 -24.78
N THR A 282 3.28 -14.88 -23.61
CA THR A 282 4.00 -15.81 -22.74
C THR A 282 3.11 -16.42 -21.65
N GLY A 283 1.96 -15.83 -21.36
CA GLY A 283 1.08 -16.21 -20.26
C GLY A 283 1.70 -16.00 -18.88
N LYS A 284 2.81 -15.26 -18.79
CA LYS A 284 3.48 -14.91 -17.53
C LYS A 284 3.16 -13.48 -17.16
N PRO A 285 3.21 -13.14 -15.85
CA PRO A 285 3.08 -11.73 -15.44
C PRO A 285 4.16 -10.87 -16.11
N GLU A 286 3.77 -9.67 -16.57
CA GLU A 286 4.69 -8.72 -17.17
C GLU A 286 5.73 -8.22 -16.17
N GLU A 287 6.91 -7.85 -16.66
CA GLU A 287 7.96 -7.21 -15.87
C GLU A 287 7.59 -5.76 -15.47
N LYS A 288 6.63 -5.18 -16.20
CA LYS A 288 6.11 -3.84 -15.92
C LYS A 288 5.14 -3.87 -14.75
N PHE A 289 5.19 -2.86 -13.90
CA PHE A 289 4.33 -2.73 -12.70
C PHE A 289 4.43 -3.89 -11.68
N LYS A 290 5.49 -4.68 -11.70
CA LYS A 290 5.63 -5.83 -10.79
C LYS A 290 6.15 -5.48 -9.41
N ASP A 291 6.88 -4.38 -9.24
CA ASP A 291 7.72 -4.11 -8.07
C ASP A 291 6.90 -4.04 -6.77
N PHE A 292 5.80 -3.27 -6.73
CA PHE A 292 4.89 -3.29 -5.57
C PHE A 292 4.07 -4.57 -5.44
N PRO A 293 3.50 -5.16 -6.52
CA PRO A 293 2.98 -6.53 -6.50
C PRO A 293 3.92 -7.55 -5.89
N ASP A 294 5.22 -7.48 -6.19
CA ASP A 294 6.22 -8.35 -5.61
C ASP A 294 6.39 -8.10 -4.11
N CYS A 295 6.45 -6.84 -3.66
CA CYS A 295 6.44 -6.51 -2.22
C CYS A 295 5.19 -7.08 -1.50
N VAL A 296 4.00 -6.94 -2.10
CA VAL A 296 2.75 -7.51 -1.58
C VAL A 296 2.83 -9.04 -1.52
N ARG A 297 3.39 -9.65 -2.57
CA ARG A 297 3.59 -11.11 -2.67
C ARG A 297 4.56 -11.61 -1.61
N TYR A 298 5.67 -10.92 -1.35
CA TYR A 298 6.62 -11.30 -0.30
C TYR A 298 5.95 -11.29 1.08
N ILE A 299 5.19 -10.26 1.41
CA ILE A 299 4.41 -10.20 2.65
C ILE A 299 3.34 -11.30 2.68
N GLY A 300 2.67 -11.55 1.56
CA GLY A 300 1.66 -12.60 1.43
C GLY A 300 2.21 -13.99 1.70
N LEU A 301 3.39 -14.33 1.17
CA LEU A 301 4.08 -15.61 1.37
C LEU A 301 4.40 -15.88 2.84
N GLU A 302 4.67 -14.84 3.62
CA GLU A 302 4.87 -14.97 5.07
C GLU A 302 3.60 -15.40 5.81
N MET A 303 2.42 -15.17 5.20
CA MET A 303 1.12 -15.42 5.82
C MET A 303 1.11 -15.01 7.31
N PRO A 304 1.34 -13.73 7.62
CA PRO A 304 1.67 -13.29 8.96
C PRO A 304 0.54 -13.55 9.95
N ILE A 305 0.93 -14.00 11.14
CA ILE A 305 0.02 -14.18 12.27
C ILE A 305 0.26 -13.02 13.23
N TYR A 306 -0.82 -12.30 13.57
CA TYR A 306 -0.77 -11.25 14.56
C TYR A 306 -0.28 -11.78 15.91
N ARG A 307 0.66 -11.06 16.48
CA ARG A 307 1.11 -11.24 17.86
C ARG A 307 1.05 -9.88 18.52
N GLU A 308 0.43 -9.82 19.67
CA GLU A 308 0.44 -8.61 20.46
C GLU A 308 1.88 -8.22 20.76
N PRO A 309 2.33 -7.00 20.42
CA PRO A 309 3.68 -6.59 20.73
C PRO A 309 3.88 -6.62 22.24
N GLU A 310 4.97 -7.24 22.69
CA GLU A 310 5.38 -7.11 24.09
C GLU A 310 5.52 -5.62 24.36
N ILE A 311 4.67 -5.11 25.22
CA ILE A 311 4.84 -3.75 25.76
C ILE A 311 6.13 -3.84 26.56
N GLU A 312 7.25 -3.36 26.00
CA GLU A 312 8.40 -3.03 26.84
C GLU A 312 7.81 -2.13 27.94
N GLN A 313 7.59 -2.71 29.11
CA GLN A 313 7.36 -1.92 30.30
C GLN A 313 8.62 -1.07 30.41
N ASN A 314 8.53 0.14 29.86
CA ASN A 314 9.44 1.20 30.22
C ASN A 314 9.34 1.24 31.74
N THR A 315 10.27 0.56 32.39
CA THR A 315 10.47 0.72 33.82
C THR A 315 10.71 2.22 33.95
N VAL A 316 9.66 2.92 34.34
CA VAL A 316 9.76 4.31 34.76
C VAL A 316 10.71 4.23 35.91
N ILE A 317 12.03 4.37 35.61
CA ILE A 317 13.05 4.57 36.62
C ILE A 317 12.62 5.91 37.19
N HIS A 318 11.85 5.85 38.27
CA HIS A 318 11.50 7.04 39.01
C HIS A 318 12.79 7.80 39.26
N LEU A 319 12.83 9.05 38.83
CA LEU A 319 13.95 9.97 39.13
C LEU A 319 14.31 9.96 40.63
N THR A 320 13.35 9.61 41.48
CA THR A 320 13.51 9.29 42.90
C THR A 320 14.51 8.18 43.18
N ASP A 321 14.61 7.12 42.39
CA ASP A 321 15.55 6.02 42.63
C ASP A 321 16.98 6.42 42.26
N ARG A 322 17.19 7.22 41.23
CA ARG A 322 18.49 7.81 40.90
C ARG A 322 18.95 8.82 41.95
N MET A 323 18.04 9.61 42.49
CA MET A 323 18.37 10.55 43.57
C MET A 323 18.70 9.83 44.87
N ASN A 324 18.02 8.73 45.19
CA ASN A 324 18.30 7.92 46.37
C ASN A 324 19.65 7.16 46.25
N HIS A 325 19.96 6.63 45.06
CA HIS A 325 21.28 6.02 44.82
C HIS A 325 22.42 7.05 44.92
N ALA A 326 22.26 8.25 44.39
CA ALA A 326 23.26 9.33 44.50
C ALA A 326 23.39 9.83 45.93
N ARG A 327 22.33 9.87 46.73
CA ARG A 327 22.36 10.23 48.15
C ARG A 327 23.07 9.18 49.01
N ASN A 328 22.80 7.90 48.75
CA ASN A 328 23.43 6.79 49.48
C ASN A 328 24.95 6.67 49.16
N SER A 329 25.33 6.91 47.90
CA SER A 329 26.76 6.92 47.50
C SER A 329 27.52 8.08 48.18
N ARG A 330 26.93 9.27 48.34
CA ARG A 330 27.56 10.40 49.07
C ARG A 330 27.65 10.15 50.57
N ARG A 331 26.67 9.46 51.18
CA ARG A 331 26.77 9.09 52.62
C ARG A 331 27.85 8.04 52.89
N ALA A 332 28.06 7.10 51.98
CA ALA A 332 29.13 6.10 52.09
C ALA A 332 30.53 6.73 51.99
N MET A 333 30.70 7.81 51.22
CA MET A 333 31.98 8.51 51.10
C MET A 333 32.29 9.46 52.25
N MET A 334 31.28 9.90 53.05
CA MET A 334 31.49 10.80 54.19
C MET A 334 31.55 10.11 55.57
N GLY A 335 31.30 8.80 55.62
CA GLY A 335 31.26 8.01 56.85
C GLY A 335 32.54 7.26 57.22
N GLY A 336 33.65 7.50 56.53
CA GLY A 336 34.95 6.88 56.78
C GLY A 336 35.94 7.90 57.34
N ARG A 337 35.77 8.27 58.59
CA ARG A 337 36.85 8.84 59.50
C ARG A 337 36.56 8.37 60.89
#